data_97d299d99e4a8a82776a42c3ccb12fc6
#
_entry.id   97d299d99e4a8a82776a42c3ccb12fc6
#
_cell.length_a   1.000
_cell.length_b   1.000
_cell.length_c   1.000
_cell.angle_alpha   90.00
_cell.angle_beta   90.00
_cell.angle_gamma   90.00
#
_symmetry.space_group_name_H-M   'P 1'
#
loop_
_entity.id
_entity.type
_entity.pdbx_description
1 polymer ?
#
loop_
_entity_poly.entity_id
_entity_poly.type
_entity_poly.pdbx_seq_one_letter_code
_entity_poly.pdbx_strand_id
1 'polypeptide(L)'
;MSNNYTPILIALAAIVYILYSQYKEKPVKGKSYIIAPIILIFIGYSDLKSLNGNLSTYIPVLTMLCALFLIIGIVSGFFIKFYKKEDGVLYQKGGAISVIFILIGLSLREVFRFSLMHTSYALLAKGSLLIVLLLGFQYAGRSLIAIYREPSILQEFQESRRNKNR
;
A
#
# COMPACT_ATOMS: atom_id res chain seq x y z
N MET A 1 18.21 -23.70 23.12
CA MET A 1 18.01 -22.56 22.19
C MET A 1 17.13 -23.06 21.05
N SER A 2 15.84 -22.84 21.10
CA SER A 2 14.96 -23.21 19.99
C SER A 2 15.14 -22.15 18.89
N ASN A 3 15.84 -22.52 17.82
CA ASN A 3 15.96 -21.71 16.62
C ASN A 3 14.57 -21.60 15.96
N ASN A 4 13.78 -20.62 16.38
CA ASN A 4 12.49 -20.34 15.76
C ASN A 4 12.70 -19.71 14.39
N TYR A 5 12.98 -20.52 13.37
CA TYR A 5 13.04 -20.07 11.96
C TYR A 5 11.66 -19.82 11.36
N THR A 6 10.59 -20.18 12.08
CA THR A 6 9.20 -20.06 11.64
C THR A 6 8.84 -18.64 11.14
N PRO A 7 9.14 -17.54 11.87
CA PRO A 7 8.82 -16.20 11.39
C PRO A 7 9.60 -15.81 10.12
N ILE A 8 10.84 -16.29 9.98
CA ILE A 8 11.67 -16.05 8.81
C ILE A 8 11.09 -16.78 7.58
N LEU A 9 10.68 -18.04 7.75
CA LEU A 9 10.04 -18.81 6.68
C LEU A 9 8.71 -18.21 6.24
N ILE A 10 7.89 -17.72 7.18
CA ILE A 10 6.62 -17.05 6.89
C ILE A 10 6.89 -15.75 6.12
N ALA A 11 7.87 -14.95 6.52
CA ALA A 11 8.24 -13.72 5.83
C ALA A 11 8.74 -14.01 4.41
N LEU A 12 9.55 -15.03 4.23
CA LEU A 12 10.08 -15.45 2.93
C LEU A 12 8.95 -15.95 2.02
N ALA A 13 8.04 -16.77 2.54
CA ALA A 13 6.87 -17.24 1.81
C ALA A 13 5.95 -16.08 1.40
N ALA A 14 5.74 -15.10 2.27
CA ALA A 14 4.97 -13.90 1.98
C ALA A 14 5.62 -13.06 0.86
N ILE A 15 6.93 -12.89 0.89
CA ILE A 15 7.69 -12.18 -0.16
C ILE A 15 7.53 -12.91 -1.50
N VAL A 16 7.75 -14.22 -1.53
CA VAL A 16 7.60 -15.05 -2.74
C VAL A 16 6.17 -14.96 -3.27
N TYR A 17 5.16 -15.01 -2.40
CA TYR A 17 3.76 -14.86 -2.78
C TYR A 17 3.47 -13.49 -3.37
N ILE A 18 4.00 -12.41 -2.79
CA ILE A 18 3.86 -11.04 -3.31
C ILE A 18 4.49 -10.93 -4.70
N LEU A 19 5.72 -11.47 -4.87
CA LEU A 19 6.42 -11.51 -6.14
C LEU A 19 5.59 -12.24 -7.21
N TYR A 20 5.18 -13.45 -6.92
CA TYR A 20 4.33 -14.25 -7.82
C TYR A 20 3.02 -13.54 -8.18
N SER A 21 2.37 -12.95 -7.17
CA SER A 21 1.13 -12.20 -7.32
C SER A 21 1.25 -10.97 -8.21
N GLN A 22 2.42 -10.33 -8.28
CA GLN A 22 2.66 -9.17 -9.15
C GLN A 22 2.94 -9.56 -10.61
N TYR A 23 3.52 -10.74 -10.85
CA TYR A 23 3.72 -11.26 -12.21
C TYR A 23 2.44 -11.80 -12.85
N LYS A 24 1.49 -12.23 -12.03
CA LYS A 24 0.22 -12.77 -12.52
C LYS A 24 -0.66 -11.64 -13.05
N GLU A 25 -1.18 -11.84 -14.26
CA GLU A 25 -2.21 -10.98 -14.83
C GLU A 25 -3.48 -11.06 -13.99
N LYS A 26 -4.01 -9.91 -13.61
CA LYS A 26 -5.23 -9.83 -12.80
C LYS A 26 -6.23 -8.92 -13.47
N PRO A 27 -7.52 -9.31 -13.51
CA PRO A 27 -8.56 -8.39 -13.92
C PRO A 27 -8.56 -7.19 -12.97
N VAL A 28 -8.67 -6.02 -13.54
CA VAL A 28 -8.76 -4.77 -12.77
C VAL A 28 -10.14 -4.75 -12.11
N LYS A 29 -10.17 -4.55 -10.81
CA LYS A 29 -11.41 -4.34 -10.05
C LYS A 29 -11.41 -2.90 -9.56
N GLY A 30 -12.20 -2.03 -10.17
CA GLY A 30 -12.27 -0.59 -9.84
C GLY A 30 -12.50 -0.33 -8.35
N LYS A 31 -13.31 -1.18 -7.68
CA LYS A 31 -13.50 -1.12 -6.22
C LYS A 31 -12.21 -1.24 -5.43
N SER A 32 -11.30 -2.11 -5.85
CA SER A 32 -10.05 -2.36 -5.12
C SER A 32 -9.13 -1.13 -5.12
N TYR A 33 -9.14 -0.36 -6.20
CA TYR A 33 -8.31 0.84 -6.32
C TYR A 33 -8.78 2.02 -5.45
N ILE A 34 -10.07 2.06 -5.13
CA ILE A 34 -10.66 3.17 -4.37
C ILE A 34 -10.83 2.77 -2.91
N ILE A 35 -11.38 1.59 -2.65
CA ILE A 35 -11.77 1.19 -1.30
C ILE A 35 -10.55 0.74 -0.47
N ALA A 36 -9.61 0.01 -1.08
CA ALA A 36 -8.46 -0.53 -0.35
C ALA A 36 -7.60 0.57 0.31
N PRO A 37 -7.15 1.64 -0.38
CA PRO A 37 -6.38 2.69 0.27
C PRO A 37 -7.17 3.42 1.35
N ILE A 38 -8.47 3.66 1.16
CA ILE A 38 -9.32 4.33 2.15
C ILE A 38 -9.40 3.49 3.43
N ILE A 39 -9.65 2.18 3.31
CA ILE A 39 -9.70 1.27 4.47
C ILE A 39 -8.37 1.27 5.21
N LEU A 40 -7.24 1.14 4.49
CA LEU A 40 -5.92 1.10 5.11
C LEU A 40 -5.59 2.40 5.85
N ILE A 41 -5.89 3.55 5.24
CA ILE A 41 -5.68 4.86 5.87
C ILE A 41 -6.58 5.00 7.09
N PHE A 42 -7.83 4.57 7.02
CA PHE A 42 -8.79 4.64 8.13
C PHE A 42 -8.36 3.76 9.31
N ILE A 43 -7.92 2.53 9.04
CA ILE A 43 -7.40 1.62 10.08
C ILE A 43 -6.15 2.25 10.72
N GLY A 44 -5.16 2.66 9.90
CA GLY A 44 -3.94 3.27 10.40
C GLY A 44 -4.18 4.56 11.21
N TYR A 45 -5.15 5.37 10.80
CA TYR A 45 -5.54 6.57 11.55
C TYR A 45 -6.26 6.25 12.87
N SER A 46 -7.16 5.26 12.87
CA SER A 46 -7.86 4.82 14.10
C SER A 46 -6.88 4.34 15.15
N ASP A 47 -5.89 3.62 14.71
CA ASP A 47 -4.83 3.12 15.58
C ASP A 47 -3.97 4.27 16.13
N LEU A 48 -3.62 5.28 15.32
CA LEU A 48 -2.90 6.47 15.81
C LEU A 48 -3.63 7.19 16.94
N LYS A 49 -4.96 7.26 16.90
CA LYS A 49 -5.77 7.85 17.97
C LYS A 49 -5.67 7.07 19.29
N SER A 50 -5.39 5.79 19.24
CA SER A 50 -5.23 4.95 20.43
C SER A 50 -3.89 5.16 21.15
N LEU A 51 -2.94 5.87 20.53
CA LEU A 51 -1.68 6.23 21.15
C LEU A 51 -1.93 7.32 22.22
N ASN A 52 -1.74 6.97 23.48
CA ASN A 52 -1.84 7.89 24.64
C ASN A 52 -0.67 8.89 24.62
N GLY A 53 -0.64 9.82 23.69
CA GLY A 53 0.42 10.79 23.53
C GLY A 53 -0.07 12.09 22.89
N ASN A 54 0.72 13.14 23.02
CA ASN A 54 0.46 14.43 22.39
C ASN A 54 0.62 14.28 20.87
N LEU A 55 -0.47 13.92 20.17
CA LEU A 55 -0.48 13.63 18.72
C LEU A 55 0.13 14.79 17.92
N SER A 56 -0.02 16.05 18.41
CA SER A 56 0.54 17.23 17.77
C SER A 56 2.07 17.17 17.57
N THR A 57 2.79 16.53 18.50
CA THR A 57 4.25 16.36 18.41
C THR A 57 4.66 15.43 17.26
N TYR A 58 3.80 14.49 16.90
CA TYR A 58 4.08 13.48 15.87
C TYR A 58 3.64 13.90 14.47
N ILE A 59 2.75 14.90 14.35
CA ILE A 59 2.18 15.36 13.06
C ILE A 59 3.26 15.69 12.02
N PRO A 60 4.33 16.46 12.30
CA PRO A 60 5.31 16.80 11.26
C PRO A 60 6.00 15.56 10.67
N VAL A 61 6.43 14.64 11.53
CA VAL A 61 7.10 13.40 11.11
C VAL A 61 6.15 12.49 10.34
N LEU A 62 4.91 12.35 10.81
CA LEU A 62 3.87 11.59 10.14
C LEU A 62 3.56 12.14 8.75
N THR A 63 3.39 13.47 8.64
CA THR A 63 3.11 14.13 7.35
C THR A 63 4.24 13.90 6.37
N MET A 64 5.48 14.03 6.80
CA MET A 64 6.66 13.77 5.97
C MET A 64 6.70 12.33 5.48
N LEU A 65 6.47 11.36 6.38
CA LEU A 65 6.46 9.95 6.03
C LEU A 65 5.31 9.60 5.08
N CYS A 66 4.10 10.09 5.35
CA CYS A 66 2.94 9.88 4.49
C CYS A 66 3.16 10.46 3.08
N ALA A 67 3.73 11.66 2.99
CA ALA A 67 4.08 12.27 1.70
C ALA A 67 5.10 11.46 0.93
N LEU A 68 6.16 10.97 1.61
CA LEU A 68 7.20 10.15 1.01
C LEU A 68 6.61 8.83 0.44
N PHE A 69 5.78 8.14 1.22
CA PHE A 69 5.16 6.88 0.79
C PHE A 69 4.13 7.11 -0.32
N LEU A 70 3.42 8.23 -0.30
CA LEU A 70 2.53 8.63 -1.39
C LEU A 70 3.32 8.82 -2.70
N ILE A 71 4.48 9.49 -2.66
CA ILE A 71 5.36 9.67 -3.82
C ILE A 71 5.86 8.32 -4.34
N ILE A 72 6.32 7.43 -3.46
CA ILE A 72 6.74 6.07 -3.84
C ILE A 72 5.57 5.33 -4.51
N GLY A 73 4.36 5.49 -3.99
CA GLY A 73 3.13 4.95 -4.56
C GLY A 73 2.89 5.49 -5.98
N ILE A 74 2.96 6.79 -6.17
CA ILE A 74 2.83 7.46 -7.47
C ILE A 74 3.83 6.89 -8.46
N VAL A 75 5.12 6.88 -8.11
CA VAL A 75 6.18 6.36 -8.98
C VAL A 75 5.93 4.89 -9.34
N SER A 76 5.58 4.05 -8.35
CA SER A 76 5.28 2.63 -8.59
C SER A 76 4.06 2.44 -9.50
N GLY A 77 3.09 3.35 -9.44
CA GLY A 77 1.88 3.34 -10.27
C GLY A 77 2.17 3.53 -11.76
N PHE A 78 3.20 4.32 -12.12
CA PHE A 78 3.60 4.50 -13.51
C PHE A 78 4.09 3.22 -14.19
N PHE A 79 4.62 2.27 -13.43
CA PHE A 79 5.15 1.01 -13.96
C PHE A 79 4.12 -0.10 -14.09
N ILE A 80 2.86 0.14 -13.71
CA ILE A 80 1.77 -0.82 -13.94
C ILE A 80 1.40 -0.76 -15.43
N LYS A 81 1.34 -1.93 -16.06
CA LYS A 81 0.85 -2.07 -17.43
C LYS A 81 -0.63 -2.45 -17.39
N PHE A 82 -1.44 -1.68 -18.11
CA PHE A 82 -2.86 -1.96 -18.35
C PHE A 82 -3.04 -2.37 -19.80
N TYR A 83 -3.89 -3.37 -20.04
CA TYR A 83 -4.25 -3.82 -21.38
C TYR A 83 -5.64 -4.45 -21.36
N LYS A 84 -6.36 -4.32 -22.46
CA LYS A 84 -7.66 -4.98 -22.67
C LYS A 84 -7.44 -6.28 -23.40
N LYS A 85 -8.07 -7.35 -22.94
CA LYS A 85 -8.13 -8.62 -23.68
C LYS A 85 -9.32 -8.63 -24.62
N GLU A 86 -9.41 -9.65 -25.47
CA GLU A 86 -10.50 -9.86 -26.43
C GLU A 86 -11.89 -9.95 -25.77
N ASP A 87 -11.93 -10.35 -24.49
CA ASP A 87 -13.14 -10.37 -23.65
C ASP A 87 -13.63 -8.97 -23.22
N GLY A 88 -12.93 -7.89 -23.63
CA GLY A 88 -13.24 -6.52 -23.27
C GLY A 88 -12.88 -6.14 -21.83
N VAL A 89 -12.41 -7.09 -21.03
CA VAL A 89 -12.05 -6.87 -19.63
C VAL A 89 -10.66 -6.24 -19.55
N LEU A 90 -10.53 -5.23 -18.69
CA LEU A 90 -9.26 -4.57 -18.39
C LEU A 90 -8.42 -5.45 -17.46
N TYR A 91 -7.20 -5.76 -17.88
CA TYR A 91 -6.22 -6.49 -17.07
C TYR A 91 -5.07 -5.59 -16.69
N GLN A 92 -4.49 -5.87 -15.54
CA GLN A 92 -3.27 -5.24 -15.06
C GLN A 92 -2.17 -6.29 -14.86
N LYS A 93 -0.93 -5.89 -15.17
CA LYS A 93 0.26 -6.68 -14.90
C LYS A 93 1.29 -5.77 -14.23
N GLY A 94 1.69 -6.11 -13.01
CA GLY A 94 2.85 -5.50 -12.37
C GLY A 94 4.12 -6.08 -13.00
N GLY A 95 5.06 -5.23 -13.36
CA GLY A 95 6.39 -5.69 -13.82
C GLY A 95 7.36 -5.85 -12.64
N ALA A 96 8.57 -6.35 -12.93
CA ALA A 96 9.66 -6.45 -11.95
C ALA A 96 9.93 -5.12 -11.22
N ILE A 97 9.82 -4.00 -11.95
CA ILE A 97 9.99 -2.66 -11.38
C ILE A 97 8.95 -2.37 -10.29
N SER A 98 7.69 -2.75 -10.49
CA SER A 98 6.63 -2.58 -9.47
C SER A 98 6.95 -3.35 -8.18
N VAL A 99 7.56 -4.53 -8.32
CA VAL A 99 8.03 -5.33 -7.19
C VAL A 99 9.17 -4.64 -6.45
N ILE A 100 10.14 -4.10 -7.18
CA ILE A 100 11.27 -3.37 -6.61
C ILE A 100 10.77 -2.19 -5.76
N PHE A 101 9.79 -1.42 -6.24
CA PHE A 101 9.21 -0.32 -5.47
C PHE A 101 8.48 -0.78 -4.20
N ILE A 102 7.84 -1.94 -4.20
CA ILE A 102 7.24 -2.52 -2.99
C ILE A 102 8.34 -2.88 -1.99
N LEU A 103 9.42 -3.52 -2.45
CA LEU A 103 10.55 -3.88 -1.61
C LEU A 103 11.27 -2.65 -1.05
N ILE A 104 11.48 -1.62 -1.87
CA ILE A 104 12.02 -0.33 -1.42
C ILE A 104 11.13 0.27 -0.32
N GLY A 105 9.83 0.30 -0.51
CA GLY A 105 8.88 0.80 0.49
C GLY A 105 8.97 0.03 1.81
N LEU A 106 9.04 -1.30 1.76
CA LEU A 106 9.20 -2.14 2.93
C LEU A 106 10.54 -1.92 3.64
N SER A 107 11.64 -1.83 2.87
CA SER A 107 12.98 -1.60 3.41
C SER A 107 13.08 -0.21 4.06
N LEU A 108 12.58 0.81 3.37
CA LEU A 108 12.58 2.18 3.86
C LEU A 108 11.78 2.30 5.18
N ARG A 109 10.66 1.60 5.27
CA ARG A 109 9.87 1.51 6.49
C ARG A 109 10.68 0.95 7.67
N GLU A 110 11.42 -0.14 7.48
CA GLU A 110 12.23 -0.72 8.55
C GLU A 110 13.37 0.22 8.97
N VAL A 111 13.99 0.91 8.01
CA VAL A 111 15.00 1.94 8.30
C VAL A 111 14.40 3.06 9.16
N PHE A 112 13.23 3.59 8.80
CA PHE A 112 12.57 4.62 9.59
C PHE A 112 12.15 4.09 10.97
N ARG A 113 11.61 2.88 11.06
CA ARG A 113 11.28 2.27 12.34
C ARG A 113 12.50 2.20 13.26
N PHE A 114 13.63 1.73 12.74
CA PHE A 114 14.86 1.63 13.51
C PHE A 114 15.39 3.02 13.95
N SER A 115 15.37 3.99 13.03
CA SER A 115 15.78 5.35 13.33
C SER A 115 14.89 6.02 14.38
N LEU A 116 13.58 5.81 14.33
CA LEU A 116 12.62 6.40 15.28
C LEU A 116 12.70 5.75 16.66
N MET A 117 13.12 4.49 16.78
CA MET A 117 13.26 3.81 18.07
C MET A 117 14.22 4.49 19.04
N HIS A 118 15.21 5.20 18.51
CA HIS A 118 16.25 5.89 19.30
C HIS A 118 15.97 7.38 19.50
N THR A 119 14.76 7.83 19.17
CA THR A 119 14.35 9.24 19.28
C THR A 119 13.15 9.40 20.20
N SER A 120 12.77 10.65 20.47
CA SER A 120 11.50 11.00 21.15
C SER A 120 10.25 10.46 20.43
N TYR A 121 10.41 9.99 19.19
CA TYR A 121 9.34 9.41 18.34
C TYR A 121 9.23 7.88 18.45
N ALA A 122 9.91 7.25 19.42
CA ALA A 122 9.93 5.80 19.60
C ALA A 122 8.53 5.17 19.72
N LEU A 123 7.53 5.95 20.16
CA LEU A 123 6.14 5.51 20.25
C LEU A 123 5.56 5.17 18.86
N LEU A 124 5.91 5.93 17.82
CA LEU A 124 5.52 5.65 16.44
C LEU A 124 6.15 4.35 15.90
N ALA A 125 7.35 4.03 16.41
CA ALA A 125 8.08 2.83 15.97
C ALA A 125 7.54 1.53 16.60
N LYS A 126 6.87 1.62 17.75
CA LYS A 126 6.41 0.44 18.53
C LYS A 126 5.20 -0.27 17.95
N GLY A 127 4.46 0.36 17.04
CA GLY A 127 3.19 -0.19 16.52
C GLY A 127 3.28 -0.77 15.13
N SER A 128 2.41 -1.75 14.84
CA SER A 128 2.07 -2.15 13.46
C SER A 128 1.32 -1.03 12.71
N LEU A 129 0.92 0.00 13.42
CA LEU A 129 0.05 1.10 13.05
C LEU A 129 0.63 1.96 11.94
N LEU A 130 1.89 2.37 12.13
CA LEU A 130 2.62 3.15 11.14
C LEU A 130 2.71 2.40 9.80
N ILE A 131 2.78 1.07 9.86
CA ILE A 131 2.85 0.21 8.68
C ILE A 131 1.61 0.35 7.83
N VAL A 132 0.45 0.14 8.46
CA VAL A 132 -0.85 0.13 7.77
C VAL A 132 -1.14 1.50 7.17
N LEU A 133 -0.83 2.57 7.92
CA LEU A 133 -0.99 3.95 7.45
C LEU A 133 -0.09 4.23 6.24
N LEU A 134 1.20 3.95 6.34
CA LEU A 134 2.15 4.20 5.25
C LEU A 134 1.85 3.37 4.01
N LEU A 135 1.46 2.09 4.17
CA LEU A 135 0.96 1.26 3.08
C LEU A 135 -0.31 1.86 2.46
N GLY A 136 -1.21 2.39 3.27
CA GLY A 136 -2.41 3.08 2.80
C GLY A 136 -2.08 4.25 1.89
N PHE A 137 -1.13 5.11 2.27
CA PHE A 137 -0.66 6.23 1.44
C PHE A 137 0.07 5.77 0.18
N GLN A 138 0.91 4.74 0.27
CA GLN A 138 1.57 4.15 -0.90
C GLN A 138 0.54 3.58 -1.90
N TYR A 139 -0.48 2.88 -1.39
CA TYR A 139 -1.58 2.37 -2.23
C TYR A 139 -2.42 3.51 -2.82
N ALA A 140 -2.67 4.58 -2.06
CA ALA A 140 -3.38 5.76 -2.55
C ALA A 140 -2.64 6.43 -3.71
N GLY A 141 -1.34 6.65 -3.59
CA GLY A 141 -0.51 7.20 -4.66
C GLY A 141 -0.54 6.32 -5.92
N ARG A 142 -0.41 5.00 -5.75
CA ARG A 142 -0.50 4.03 -6.84
C ARG A 142 -1.87 4.07 -7.52
N SER A 143 -2.94 4.16 -6.75
CA SER A 143 -4.32 4.20 -7.25
C SER A 143 -4.61 5.49 -8.01
N LEU A 144 -4.14 6.63 -7.52
CA LEU A 144 -4.30 7.91 -8.19
C LEU A 144 -3.71 7.88 -9.61
N ILE A 145 -2.48 7.40 -9.76
CA ILE A 145 -1.84 7.29 -11.07
C ILE A 145 -2.52 6.25 -11.96
N ALA A 146 -2.94 5.12 -11.38
CA ALA A 146 -3.66 4.09 -12.14
C ALA A 146 -4.96 4.64 -12.73
N ILE A 147 -5.75 5.37 -11.93
CA ILE A 147 -7.00 6.00 -12.37
C ILE A 147 -6.73 7.12 -13.38
N TYR A 148 -5.68 7.92 -13.18
CA TYR A 148 -5.30 8.98 -14.11
C TYR A 148 -4.93 8.43 -15.50
N ARG A 149 -4.18 7.32 -15.54
CA ARG A 149 -3.74 6.68 -16.79
C ARG A 149 -4.83 5.88 -17.48
N GLU A 150 -5.75 5.30 -16.70
CA GLU A 150 -6.82 4.44 -17.21
C GLU A 150 -8.16 4.82 -16.53
N PRO A 151 -8.85 5.85 -17.07
CA PRO A 151 -10.12 6.34 -16.51
C PRO A 151 -11.25 5.29 -16.51
N SER A 152 -11.14 4.24 -17.33
CA SER A 152 -12.12 3.14 -17.35
C SER A 152 -12.23 2.40 -16.01
N ILE A 153 -11.22 2.50 -15.14
CA ILE A 153 -11.26 1.99 -13.75
C ILE A 153 -12.39 2.65 -12.95
N LEU A 154 -12.60 3.96 -13.15
CA LEU A 154 -13.69 4.69 -12.48
C LEU A 154 -15.06 4.30 -13.03
N GLN A 155 -15.16 4.08 -14.34
CA GLN A 155 -16.42 3.67 -14.98
C GLN A 155 -16.86 2.30 -14.44
N GLU A 156 -15.94 1.33 -14.36
CA GLU A 156 -16.19 0.02 -13.79
C GLU A 156 -16.64 0.10 -12.33
N PHE A 157 -16.06 1.01 -11.54
CA PHE A 157 -16.49 1.25 -10.16
C PHE A 157 -17.92 1.78 -10.09
N GLN A 158 -18.30 2.71 -10.96
CA GLN A 158 -19.65 3.30 -10.99
C GLN A 158 -20.69 2.26 -11.42
N GLU A 159 -20.42 1.46 -12.46
CA GLU A 159 -21.29 0.39 -12.94
C GLU A 159 -21.51 -0.68 -11.86
N SER A 160 -20.44 -1.06 -11.18
CA SER A 160 -20.51 -2.01 -10.07
C SER A 160 -21.36 -1.51 -8.89
N ARG A 161 -21.47 -0.20 -8.67
CA ARG A 161 -22.38 0.40 -7.69
C ARG A 161 -23.82 0.39 -8.18
N ARG A 162 -24.03 0.69 -9.46
CA ARG A 162 -25.35 0.76 -10.09
C ARG A 162 -26.03 -0.62 -10.09
N ASN A 163 -25.27 -1.67 -10.39
CA ASN A 163 -25.79 -3.05 -10.40
C ASN A 163 -26.09 -3.61 -9.01
N LYS A 164 -25.51 -3.04 -7.94
CA LYS A 164 -25.81 -3.45 -6.56
C LYS A 164 -27.10 -2.81 -6.01
N ASN A 165 -27.53 -1.71 -6.61
CA ASN A 165 -28.72 -0.95 -6.17
C ASN A 165 -29.97 -1.26 -7.00
N ARG A 166 -29.88 -2.21 -7.93
CA ARG A 166 -30.99 -2.85 -8.65
C ARG A 166 -31.29 -4.23 -8.09
#